data_d8e0a263b3803567292996a4407225a7
#
_entry.id   d8e0a263b3803567292996a4407225a7
#
_cell.length_a   1.000
_cell.length_b   1.000
_cell.length_c   1.000
_cell.angle_alpha   90.00
_cell.angle_beta   90.00
_cell.angle_gamma   90.00
#
_symmetry.space_group_name_H-M   'P 1'
#
loop_
_entity.id
_entity.type
_entity.pdbx_description
1 polymer ?
#
loop_
_entity_poly.entity_id
_entity_poly.type
_entity_poly.pdbx_seq_one_letter_code
_entity_poly.pdbx_strand_id
1 'polypeptide(L)'
;MAEIKNAIVMVLNARQNTNSKSEQYGNWYPYVRGINTISTRALAQHIASHGTIFTRDVVEGVLNNLAECIPELVAQGVGVKLNGIGIFYPTAQTVLYGLDNKAKVRATNPNDAVKGIHVRFQPDNTTLDKLTSKAFKEKCSLQWGDFDEITKTTRGEGADAKVIRTHT
;
A
#
# COMPACT_ATOMS: atom_id res chain seq x y z
N MET A 1 15.91 -4.19 -27.72
CA MET A 1 15.56 -4.17 -26.28
C MET A 1 16.61 -3.35 -25.58
N ALA A 2 16.22 -2.18 -25.03
CA ALA A 2 17.16 -1.33 -24.29
C ALA A 2 17.50 -2.03 -22.96
N GLU A 3 18.77 -2.35 -22.77
CA GLU A 3 19.28 -2.80 -21.47
C GLU A 3 18.96 -1.73 -20.43
N ILE A 4 18.15 -2.07 -19.44
CA ILE A 4 17.98 -1.25 -18.24
C ILE A 4 19.27 -1.41 -17.42
N LYS A 5 20.29 -0.64 -17.77
CA LYS A 5 21.50 -0.50 -16.96
C LYS A 5 21.09 0.15 -15.63
N ASN A 6 21.25 -0.56 -14.53
CA ASN A 6 20.95 -0.21 -13.13
C ASN A 6 19.47 -0.35 -12.70
N ALA A 7 18.78 -1.41 -13.11
CA ALA A 7 17.52 -1.75 -12.48
C ALA A 7 17.76 -2.04 -10.99
N ILE A 8 17.18 -1.21 -10.12
CA ILE A 8 17.15 -1.49 -8.68
C ILE A 8 16.41 -2.80 -8.49
N VAL A 9 17.10 -3.79 -7.98
CA VAL A 9 16.55 -5.13 -7.77
C VAL A 9 15.61 -5.09 -6.57
N MET A 10 14.36 -5.53 -6.76
CA MET A 10 13.42 -5.72 -5.68
C MET A 10 13.66 -7.10 -5.05
N VAL A 11 14.06 -7.12 -3.79
CA VAL A 11 14.31 -8.37 -3.05
C VAL A 11 13.01 -8.90 -2.49
N LEU A 12 12.72 -10.16 -2.80
CA LEU A 12 11.59 -10.91 -2.29
C LEU A 12 12.07 -11.93 -1.28
N ASN A 13 11.53 -11.87 -0.06
CA ASN A 13 11.66 -12.94 0.91
C ASN A 13 10.47 -13.90 0.77
N ALA A 14 10.62 -15.12 1.23
CA ALA A 14 9.51 -16.07 1.31
C ALA A 14 9.27 -16.50 2.76
N ARG A 15 8.02 -16.64 3.16
CA ARG A 15 7.63 -17.17 4.47
C ARG A 15 6.69 -18.34 4.33
N GLN A 16 6.82 -19.29 5.24
CA GLN A 16 5.97 -20.48 5.27
C GLN A 16 4.62 -20.17 5.95
N ASN A 17 3.53 -20.73 5.41
CA ASN A 17 2.23 -20.69 6.05
C ASN A 17 2.21 -21.68 7.23
N THR A 18 2.14 -21.15 8.44
CA THR A 18 2.11 -21.93 9.68
C THR A 18 0.71 -22.15 10.26
N ASN A 19 -0.34 -21.76 9.54
CA ASN A 19 -1.70 -21.99 9.96
C ASN A 19 -2.09 -23.45 9.71
N SER A 20 -2.04 -24.29 10.75
CA SER A 20 -2.36 -25.71 10.68
C SER A 20 -3.82 -26.04 10.28
N LYS A 21 -4.71 -25.02 10.31
CA LYS A 21 -6.11 -25.15 9.87
C LYS A 21 -6.31 -24.83 8.39
N SER A 22 -5.26 -24.39 7.70
CA SER A 22 -5.32 -24.06 6.28
C SER A 22 -4.95 -25.29 5.45
N GLU A 23 -5.70 -25.52 4.36
CA GLU A 23 -5.34 -26.52 3.34
C GLU A 23 -3.97 -26.27 2.71
N GLN A 24 -3.49 -25.03 2.81
CA GLN A 24 -2.19 -24.58 2.28
C GLN A 24 -1.12 -24.51 3.37
N TYR A 25 -1.27 -25.28 4.46
CA TYR A 25 -0.26 -25.39 5.50
C TYR A 25 1.08 -25.88 4.92
N GLY A 26 2.16 -25.23 5.29
CA GLY A 26 3.49 -25.55 4.78
C GLY A 26 3.87 -24.89 3.45
N ASN A 27 2.92 -24.31 2.72
CA ASN A 27 3.23 -23.60 1.47
C ASN A 27 3.99 -22.30 1.73
N TRP A 28 4.86 -21.94 0.78
CA TRP A 28 5.68 -20.73 0.86
C TRP A 28 5.08 -19.58 0.07
N TYR A 29 5.07 -18.40 0.67
CA TYR A 29 4.50 -17.18 0.07
C TYR A 29 5.55 -16.09 -0.01
N PRO A 30 5.82 -15.57 -1.23
CA PRO A 30 6.74 -14.45 -1.41
C PRO A 30 6.15 -13.16 -0.83
N TYR A 31 7.02 -12.32 -0.27
CA TYR A 31 6.69 -10.98 0.15
C TYR A 31 7.87 -10.03 -0.10
N VAL A 32 7.57 -8.73 -0.25
CA VAL A 32 8.63 -7.73 -0.45
C VAL A 32 9.36 -7.50 0.86
N ARG A 33 10.68 -7.73 0.85
CA ARG A 33 11.55 -7.43 1.99
C ARG A 33 11.77 -5.93 2.10
N GLY A 34 11.46 -5.37 3.25
CA GLY A 34 11.78 -4.00 3.62
C GLY A 34 11.40 -2.96 2.55
N ILE A 35 10.51 -2.06 2.87
CA ILE A 35 10.15 -0.95 2.00
C ILE A 35 10.90 0.27 2.51
N ASN A 36 11.86 0.76 1.73
CA ASN A 36 12.47 2.05 2.00
C ASN A 36 11.49 3.16 1.62
N THR A 37 11.18 4.01 2.57
CA THR A 37 10.31 5.16 2.34
C THR A 37 11.16 6.41 2.21
N ILE A 38 11.02 7.12 1.10
CA ILE A 38 11.68 8.40 0.87
C ILE A 38 10.77 9.54 1.31
N SER A 39 11.35 10.65 1.78
CA SER A 39 10.60 11.86 2.14
C SER A 39 10.14 12.62 0.90
N THR A 40 9.16 13.55 1.06
CA THR A 40 8.71 14.47 0.01
C THR A 40 9.89 15.25 -0.59
N ARG A 41 10.82 15.70 0.27
CA ARG A 41 12.03 16.41 -0.17
C ARG A 41 12.95 15.54 -1.03
N ALA A 42 13.13 14.26 -0.65
CA ALA A 42 13.94 13.32 -1.45
C ALA A 42 13.25 12.98 -2.78
N LEU A 43 11.92 12.85 -2.79
CA LEU A 43 11.15 12.70 -4.03
C LEU A 43 11.28 13.93 -4.93
N ALA A 44 11.17 15.13 -4.36
CA ALA A 44 11.35 16.37 -5.12
C ALA A 44 12.76 16.48 -5.74
N GLN A 45 13.80 16.08 -5.00
CA GLN A 45 15.17 16.01 -5.51
C GLN A 45 15.29 15.00 -6.66
N HIS A 46 14.66 13.84 -6.52
CA HIS A 46 14.64 12.82 -7.57
C HIS A 46 13.96 13.34 -8.85
N ILE A 47 12.79 13.98 -8.73
CA ILE A 47 12.07 14.57 -9.86
C ILE A 47 12.93 15.64 -10.54
N ALA A 48 13.55 16.54 -9.77
CA ALA A 48 14.41 17.59 -10.31
C ALA A 48 15.64 17.04 -11.05
N SER A 49 16.14 15.85 -10.68
CA SER A 49 17.28 15.19 -11.33
C SER A 49 16.99 14.62 -12.71
N HIS A 50 15.71 14.50 -13.10
CA HIS A 50 15.30 14.05 -14.44
C HIS A 50 15.46 15.09 -15.55
N GLY A 51 16.20 16.18 -15.32
CA GLY A 51 16.47 17.21 -16.33
C GLY A 51 15.29 18.14 -16.60
N THR A 52 14.43 18.34 -15.61
CA THR A 52 13.32 19.28 -15.68
C THR A 52 13.80 20.72 -15.46
N ILE A 53 13.01 21.70 -15.93
CA ILE A 53 13.27 23.13 -15.66
C ILE A 53 12.92 23.52 -14.21
N PHE A 54 12.29 22.61 -13.46
CA PHE A 54 11.83 22.88 -12.10
C PHE A 54 12.93 22.55 -11.10
N THR A 55 13.19 23.49 -10.19
CA THR A 55 14.09 23.26 -9.07
C THR A 55 13.45 22.35 -8.03
N ARG A 56 14.27 21.68 -7.22
CA ARG A 56 13.79 20.86 -6.10
C ARG A 56 12.77 21.59 -5.23
N ASP A 57 13.05 22.84 -4.86
CA ASP A 57 12.23 23.59 -3.91
C ASP A 57 10.85 23.95 -4.51
N VAL A 58 10.78 24.22 -5.82
CA VAL A 58 9.51 24.39 -6.54
C VAL A 58 8.71 23.09 -6.54
N VAL A 59 9.35 21.96 -6.85
CA VAL A 59 8.69 20.65 -6.85
C VAL A 59 8.20 20.28 -5.45
N GLU A 60 9.04 20.50 -4.42
CA GLU A 60 8.68 20.24 -3.02
C GLU A 60 7.45 21.06 -2.60
N GLY A 61 7.40 22.36 -2.97
CA GLY A 61 6.24 23.21 -2.72
C GLY A 61 4.95 22.71 -3.39
N VAL A 62 5.03 22.27 -4.65
CA VAL A 62 3.89 21.69 -5.37
C VAL A 62 3.41 20.38 -4.69
N LEU A 63 4.33 19.50 -4.29
CA LEU A 63 3.99 18.25 -3.61
C LEU A 63 3.34 18.49 -2.23
N ASN A 64 3.81 19.50 -1.49
CA ASN A 64 3.20 19.87 -0.21
C ASN A 64 1.78 20.40 -0.40
N ASN A 65 1.56 21.29 -1.37
CA ASN A 65 0.22 21.79 -1.70
C ASN A 65 -0.70 20.65 -2.16
N LEU A 66 -0.20 19.70 -2.93
CA LEU A 66 -0.97 18.51 -3.34
C LEU A 66 -1.41 17.69 -2.12
N ALA A 67 -0.53 17.52 -1.13
CA ALA A 67 -0.81 16.79 0.10
C ALA A 67 -1.89 17.46 0.96
N GLU A 68 -2.07 18.78 0.84
CA GLU A 68 -3.13 19.54 1.51
C GLU A 68 -4.43 19.54 0.70
N CYS A 69 -4.36 19.80 -0.61
CA CYS A 69 -5.53 19.93 -1.47
C CYS A 69 -6.29 18.61 -1.68
N ILE A 70 -5.58 17.47 -1.78
CA ILE A 70 -6.27 16.18 -1.99
C ILE A 70 -7.23 15.85 -0.83
N PRO A 71 -6.80 15.86 0.45
CA PRO A 71 -7.71 15.62 1.57
C PRO A 71 -8.85 16.61 1.65
N GLU A 72 -8.61 17.89 1.35
CA GLU A 72 -9.64 18.94 1.35
C GLU A 72 -10.75 18.62 0.33
N LEU A 73 -10.39 18.32 -0.92
CA LEU A 73 -11.36 17.98 -1.97
C LEU A 73 -12.08 16.67 -1.67
N VAL A 74 -11.37 15.67 -1.17
CA VAL A 74 -11.96 14.38 -0.81
C VAL A 74 -12.94 14.54 0.35
N ALA A 75 -12.69 15.43 1.32
CA ALA A 75 -13.62 15.73 2.41
C ALA A 75 -14.93 16.38 1.90
N GLN A 76 -14.88 17.07 0.76
CA GLN A 76 -16.06 17.63 0.08
C GLN A 76 -16.80 16.58 -0.80
N GLY A 77 -16.35 15.31 -0.79
CA GLY A 77 -16.93 14.24 -1.61
C GLY A 77 -16.41 14.20 -3.05
N VAL A 78 -15.36 14.97 -3.37
CA VAL A 78 -14.79 15.04 -4.72
C VAL A 78 -13.67 14.03 -4.88
N GLY A 79 -13.74 13.21 -5.94
CA GLY A 79 -12.64 12.35 -6.32
C GLY A 79 -11.54 13.12 -7.09
N VAL A 80 -10.27 12.93 -6.71
CA VAL A 80 -9.14 13.59 -7.36
C VAL A 80 -8.37 12.59 -8.20
N LYS A 81 -8.36 12.78 -9.52
CA LYS A 81 -7.61 11.94 -10.45
C LYS A 81 -6.28 12.59 -10.81
N LEU A 82 -5.20 11.84 -10.60
CA LEU A 82 -3.87 12.12 -11.13
C LEU A 82 -3.60 11.16 -12.30
N ASN A 83 -3.53 11.70 -13.51
CA ASN A 83 -3.32 10.89 -14.71
C ASN A 83 -2.00 10.11 -14.63
N GLY A 84 -2.05 8.82 -14.93
CA GLY A 84 -0.90 7.91 -14.83
C GLY A 84 -0.59 7.42 -13.42
N ILE A 85 -1.20 8.01 -12.37
CA ILE A 85 -1.02 7.60 -10.98
C ILE A 85 -2.26 6.87 -10.48
N GLY A 86 -3.40 7.56 -10.42
CA GLY A 86 -4.63 6.96 -9.92
C GLY A 86 -5.66 7.98 -9.45
N ILE A 87 -6.64 7.50 -8.72
CA ILE A 87 -7.75 8.29 -8.19
C ILE A 87 -7.78 8.16 -6.68
N PHE A 88 -7.82 9.29 -5.98
CA PHE A 88 -8.15 9.39 -4.56
C PHE A 88 -9.65 9.67 -4.43
N TYR A 89 -10.36 8.93 -3.60
CA TYR A 89 -11.80 9.09 -3.42
C TYR A 89 -12.24 8.72 -2.00
N PRO A 90 -13.35 9.31 -1.51
CA PRO A 90 -13.87 9.00 -0.19
C PRO A 90 -14.63 7.68 -0.16
N THR A 91 -14.57 6.97 0.95
CA THR A 91 -15.46 5.86 1.28
C THR A 91 -15.91 5.96 2.72
N ALA A 92 -17.19 5.68 2.98
CA ALA A 92 -17.73 5.66 4.32
C ALA A 92 -17.50 4.30 4.99
N GLN A 93 -17.04 4.33 6.23
CA GLN A 93 -17.06 3.19 7.11
C GLN A 93 -18.33 3.24 7.95
N THR A 94 -19.21 2.26 7.78
CA THR A 94 -20.46 2.16 8.55
C THR A 94 -20.21 1.68 9.98
N VAL A 95 -21.13 1.97 10.88
CA VAL A 95 -21.19 1.34 12.21
C VAL A 95 -21.37 -0.18 12.08
N LEU A 96 -20.98 -0.92 13.12
CA LEU A 96 -21.11 -2.38 13.15
C LEU A 96 -22.58 -2.76 12.83
N TYR A 97 -22.75 -3.75 11.95
CA TYR A 97 -24.05 -4.29 11.48
C TYR A 97 -24.89 -3.38 10.57
N GLY A 98 -24.42 -2.15 10.26
CA GLY A 98 -25.19 -1.23 9.42
C GLY A 98 -26.56 -0.87 9.99
N LEU A 99 -27.47 -0.43 9.12
CA LEU A 99 -28.86 -0.15 9.45
C LEU A 99 -29.77 -1.11 8.69
N ASP A 100 -30.64 -1.81 9.39
CA ASP A 100 -31.42 -2.96 8.89
C ASP A 100 -32.48 -2.61 7.84
N ASN A 101 -32.93 -1.35 7.78
CA ASN A 101 -33.95 -0.96 6.79
C ASN A 101 -33.87 0.53 6.41
N LYS A 102 -34.47 0.86 5.26
CA LYS A 102 -34.47 2.21 4.67
C LYS A 102 -35.13 3.27 5.59
N ALA A 103 -36.15 2.89 6.38
CA ALA A 103 -36.83 3.82 7.29
C ALA A 103 -35.84 4.24 8.43
N LYS A 104 -35.12 3.30 9.00
CA LYS A 104 -34.08 3.60 9.99
C LYS A 104 -32.97 4.46 9.42
N VAL A 105 -32.48 4.18 8.19
CA VAL A 105 -31.51 5.02 7.51
C VAL A 105 -31.98 6.46 7.42
N ARG A 106 -33.22 6.69 7.01
CA ARG A 106 -33.80 8.04 6.90
C ARG A 106 -33.99 8.74 8.24
N ALA A 107 -34.26 7.99 9.29
CA ALA A 107 -34.47 8.52 10.64
C ALA A 107 -33.19 8.76 11.42
N THR A 108 -32.08 8.13 11.02
CA THR A 108 -30.76 8.23 11.69
C THR A 108 -29.99 9.43 11.16
N ASN A 109 -29.38 10.19 12.06
CA ASN A 109 -28.43 11.23 11.64
C ASN A 109 -27.26 10.55 10.90
N PRO A 110 -26.85 11.03 9.72
CA PRO A 110 -25.70 10.48 8.98
C PRO A 110 -24.43 10.36 9.82
N ASN A 111 -24.16 11.29 10.72
CA ASN A 111 -23.00 11.25 11.62
C ASN A 111 -23.04 10.04 12.58
N ASP A 112 -24.23 9.58 12.96
CA ASP A 112 -24.37 8.42 13.85
C ASP A 112 -24.29 7.09 13.07
N ALA A 113 -24.60 7.11 11.77
CA ALA A 113 -24.54 5.95 10.91
C ALA A 113 -23.12 5.65 10.37
N VAL A 114 -22.24 6.65 10.36
CA VAL A 114 -20.91 6.59 9.80
C VAL A 114 -19.85 6.62 10.91
N LYS A 115 -19.05 5.57 11.01
CA LYS A 115 -17.94 5.49 11.96
C LYS A 115 -16.74 6.34 11.55
N GLY A 116 -16.56 6.53 10.25
CA GLY A 116 -15.45 7.31 9.70
C GLY A 116 -15.48 7.39 8.17
N ILE A 117 -14.72 8.32 7.64
CA ILE A 117 -14.48 8.47 6.20
C ILE A 117 -13.01 8.12 5.93
N HIS A 118 -12.79 7.24 4.97
CA HIS A 118 -11.46 6.87 4.52
C HIS A 118 -11.17 7.46 3.15
N VAL A 119 -9.96 7.96 2.97
CA VAL A 119 -9.42 8.23 1.65
C VAL A 119 -8.91 6.93 1.07
N ARG A 120 -9.46 6.51 -0.06
CA ARG A 120 -9.03 5.34 -0.82
C ARG A 120 -8.25 5.79 -2.04
N PHE A 121 -7.32 4.95 -2.45
CA PHE A 121 -6.55 5.13 -3.66
C PHE A 121 -6.79 3.96 -4.61
N GLN A 122 -7.11 4.27 -5.87
CA GLN A 122 -7.24 3.29 -6.95
C GLN A 122 -6.20 3.62 -8.01
N PRO A 123 -5.25 2.71 -8.29
CA PRO A 123 -4.25 2.91 -9.33
C PRO A 123 -4.88 3.14 -10.71
N ASP A 124 -4.25 4.00 -11.52
CA ASP A 124 -4.70 4.24 -12.89
C ASP A 124 -4.43 3.01 -13.76
N ASN A 125 -5.47 2.52 -14.45
CA ASN A 125 -5.40 1.39 -15.37
C ASN A 125 -5.64 1.79 -16.83
N THR A 126 -5.78 3.08 -17.12
CA THR A 126 -6.17 3.61 -18.44
C THR A 126 -4.99 4.01 -19.32
N THR A 127 -3.80 4.17 -18.76
CA THR A 127 -2.58 4.57 -19.47
C THR A 127 -1.72 3.39 -19.89
N LEU A 128 -0.81 3.59 -20.85
CA LEU A 128 0.18 2.58 -21.27
C LEU A 128 1.12 2.16 -20.10
N ASP A 129 1.35 3.07 -19.16
CA ASP A 129 2.16 2.85 -17.96
C ASP A 129 1.31 2.44 -16.74
N LYS A 130 0.44 1.49 -16.94
CA LYS A 130 -0.48 0.99 -15.92
C LYS A 130 0.24 0.63 -14.62
N LEU A 131 -0.26 1.15 -13.49
CA LEU A 131 0.14 0.73 -12.15
C LEU A 131 -0.60 -0.55 -11.71
N THR A 132 -1.11 -1.33 -12.66
CA THR A 132 -1.70 -2.64 -12.35
C THR A 132 -0.59 -3.61 -11.92
N SER A 133 -0.91 -4.54 -11.04
CA SER A 133 0.05 -5.50 -10.50
C SER A 133 0.83 -6.28 -11.57
N LYS A 134 0.17 -6.64 -12.69
CA LYS A 134 0.79 -7.36 -13.80
C LYS A 134 1.79 -6.48 -14.57
N ALA A 135 1.37 -5.31 -15.03
CA ALA A 135 2.24 -4.40 -15.77
C ALA A 135 3.39 -3.88 -14.92
N PHE A 136 3.15 -3.66 -13.62
CA PHE A 136 4.21 -3.22 -12.70
C PHE A 136 5.24 -4.31 -12.45
N LYS A 137 4.83 -5.59 -12.36
CA LYS A 137 5.74 -6.73 -12.24
C LYS A 137 6.72 -6.80 -13.42
N GLU A 138 6.27 -6.49 -14.64
CA GLU A 138 7.11 -6.52 -15.85
C GLU A 138 8.24 -5.46 -15.81
N LYS A 139 8.05 -4.39 -15.02
CA LYS A 139 9.07 -3.33 -14.80
C LYS A 139 10.04 -3.66 -13.66
N CYS A 140 9.73 -4.66 -12.83
CA CYS A 140 10.55 -5.02 -11.68
C CYS A 140 11.62 -6.05 -12.06
N SER A 141 12.86 -5.80 -11.65
CA SER A 141 13.89 -6.84 -11.56
C SER A 141 13.74 -7.52 -10.20
N LEU A 142 13.33 -8.79 -10.19
CA LEU A 142 13.05 -9.52 -8.95
C LEU A 142 14.18 -10.48 -8.61
N GLN A 143 14.56 -10.53 -7.35
CA GLN A 143 15.55 -11.45 -6.82
C GLN A 143 15.09 -12.05 -5.50
N TRP A 144 15.41 -13.31 -5.26
CA TRP A 144 15.15 -13.94 -3.97
C TRP A 144 16.15 -13.44 -2.93
N GLY A 145 15.62 -13.14 -1.75
CA GLY A 145 16.37 -12.89 -0.52
C GLY A 145 16.26 -14.08 0.43
N ASP A 146 15.96 -13.81 1.70
CA ASP A 146 15.90 -14.80 2.75
C ASP A 146 14.59 -15.61 2.74
N PHE A 147 14.67 -16.83 3.26
CA PHE A 147 13.51 -17.71 3.47
C PHE A 147 13.24 -17.78 4.97
N ASP A 148 12.10 -17.22 5.39
CA ASP A 148 11.70 -17.24 6.80
C ASP A 148 11.03 -18.58 7.13
N GLU A 149 11.78 -19.50 7.67
CA GLU A 149 11.26 -20.74 8.23
C GLU A 149 10.87 -20.52 9.69
N ILE A 150 9.59 -20.70 10.01
CA ILE A 150 9.11 -20.56 11.38
C ILE A 150 9.25 -21.93 12.06
N THR A 151 10.40 -22.17 12.65
CA THR A 151 10.57 -23.29 13.58
C THR A 151 9.85 -22.95 14.89
N LYS A 152 8.75 -23.66 15.18
CA LYS A 152 8.09 -23.58 16.50
C LYS A 152 8.98 -24.25 17.52
N THR A 153 9.95 -23.54 18.07
CA THR A 153 10.64 -24.01 19.27
C THR A 153 9.80 -23.56 20.46
N THR A 154 9.05 -24.50 21.04
CA THR A 154 8.33 -24.27 22.31
C THR A 154 9.38 -24.23 23.41
N ARG A 155 9.68 -23.08 23.97
CA ARG A 155 10.49 -22.91 25.16
C ARG A 155 9.54 -22.61 26.31
N GLY A 156 9.27 -23.61 27.14
CA GLY A 156 8.37 -23.55 28.30
C GLY A 156 7.14 -24.44 28.15
N GLU A 157 6.65 -24.95 29.26
CA GLU A 157 5.37 -25.69 29.37
C GLU A 157 4.27 -24.72 29.83
N GLY A 158 3.09 -24.81 29.19
CA GLY A 158 1.92 -24.01 29.57
C GLY A 158 1.76 -22.66 28.86
N ALA A 159 1.13 -21.69 29.53
CA ALA A 159 0.74 -20.40 28.98
C ALA A 159 1.91 -19.45 28.59
N ASP A 160 3.13 -19.79 28.97
CA ASP A 160 4.34 -18.97 28.72
C ASP A 160 5.15 -19.41 27.49
N ALA A 161 4.61 -20.24 26.63
CA ALA A 161 5.26 -20.71 25.42
C ALA A 161 5.49 -19.56 24.43
N LYS A 162 6.75 -19.14 24.22
CA LYS A 162 7.13 -18.12 23.24
C LYS A 162 7.55 -18.78 21.93
N VAL A 163 6.97 -18.32 20.82
CA VAL A 163 7.41 -18.66 19.47
C VAL A 163 8.66 -17.84 19.13
N ILE A 164 9.79 -18.50 18.93
CA ILE A 164 11.03 -17.88 18.48
C ILE A 164 11.09 -18.00 16.96
N ARG A 165 11.25 -16.89 16.26
CA ARG A 165 11.47 -16.83 14.81
C ARG A 165 12.97 -16.85 14.57
N THR A 166 13.46 -17.85 13.89
CA THR A 166 14.84 -17.88 13.38
C THR A 166 14.84 -17.49 11.90
N HIS A 167 15.63 -16.50 11.55
CA HIS A 167 15.93 -16.12 10.16
C HIS A 167 17.19 -16.93 9.76
N THR A 168 17.09 -17.70 8.72
CA THR A 168 18.23 -18.36 8.04
C THR A 168 18.44 -17.74 6.69
#